data_6e0a7f84885a91154a635eefb4041d7c
#
_entry.id   6e0a7f84885a91154a635eefb4041d7c
#
_cell.length_a   1.000
_cell.length_b   1.000
_cell.length_c   1.000
_cell.angle_alpha   90.00
_cell.angle_beta   90.00
_cell.angle_gamma   90.00
#
_symmetry.space_group_name_H-M   'P 1'
#
loop_
_entity.id
_entity.type
_entity.pdbx_description
1 polymer ?
#
loop_
_entity_poly.entity_id
_entity_poly.type
_entity_poly.pdbx_seq_one_letter_code
_entity_poly.pdbx_strand_id
1 'polypeptide(L)'
;DLHVHTSYSFDSYLSSQRRDPWDAYRYAQGEPIILPDASGEQSVRAQIGRPLDFTAVTDHAEFYGQINVCTQDPWKLGYWWPHCVMTRAQNIWLQLLAANWWTDLGGQLEDPPRKSFACTLSDCEEADRQTWQGTQRAAEEHYDRSENCEFTTFVAYEYTEAFDQNNMHRNVIFRNDVVAERPVSVYDTGRESFPSLWRQLRERCTDLDNGCDVMAIPHNSNLAGGRMFRDPQSEEELENRLFFEPVVELVQHKGASECRYDRLRSLGVDTTDELCDFEQIPADNLNMMGTVHGKVRTERANPVALEDFARRNMVRNALKDGLLLEDKLGINPFVLGFIGSTDTHSAAPGSAEEDNYVGHLGRRDAEYANVQDHFYAHAGGHAVVWAEENSRDSIFEAIRRKETYATSGTRPTLRFFAGDLNEDLCNSPDMIAEAYAKGVPMGGS
;
A
#
# COMPACT_ATOMS: atom_id res chain seq x y z
N ASP A 1 1.17 -10.08 -3.67
CA ASP A 1 1.46 -8.67 -3.44
C ASP A 1 0.16 -7.85 -3.54
N LEU A 2 -0.15 -7.05 -2.53
CA LEU A 2 -1.40 -6.29 -2.45
C LEU A 2 -1.18 -4.77 -2.47
N HIS A 3 0.02 -4.33 -2.89
CA HIS A 3 0.39 -2.94 -2.96
C HIS A 3 1.32 -2.68 -4.15
N VAL A 4 0.74 -2.23 -5.26
CA VAL A 4 1.42 -2.12 -6.56
C VAL A 4 0.94 -0.88 -7.31
N HIS A 5 1.89 -0.07 -7.79
CA HIS A 5 1.63 1.10 -8.62
C HIS A 5 2.09 0.89 -10.06
N THR A 6 1.33 1.46 -10.98
CA THR A 6 1.56 1.42 -12.42
C THR A 6 1.71 2.83 -13.00
N SER A 7 1.67 2.96 -14.31
CA SER A 7 1.62 4.29 -14.97
C SER A 7 0.33 5.09 -14.68
N TYR A 8 -0.63 4.51 -13.97
CA TYR A 8 -1.84 5.20 -13.50
C TYR A 8 -1.59 6.01 -12.21
N SER A 9 -0.48 5.75 -11.52
CA SER A 9 0.01 6.59 -10.41
C SER A 9 0.98 7.66 -10.93
N PHE A 10 0.81 8.89 -10.44
CA PHE A 10 1.60 10.03 -10.92
C PHE A 10 3.10 9.91 -10.62
N ASP A 11 3.45 9.39 -9.48
CA ASP A 11 4.84 9.22 -8.99
C ASP A 11 5.56 8.07 -9.70
N SER A 12 4.87 6.97 -10.00
CA SER A 12 5.36 5.94 -10.91
C SER A 12 5.64 6.51 -12.30
N TYR A 13 4.69 7.27 -12.85
CA TYR A 13 4.85 7.88 -14.16
C TYR A 13 6.02 8.87 -14.20
N LEU A 14 6.19 9.70 -13.17
CA LEU A 14 7.33 10.61 -13.00
C LEU A 14 8.67 9.90 -12.83
N SER A 15 8.64 8.67 -12.36
CA SER A 15 9.81 7.79 -12.28
C SER A 15 10.10 7.05 -13.59
N SER A 16 9.55 7.56 -14.69
CA SER A 16 9.65 7.01 -16.06
C SER A 16 8.97 5.65 -16.25
N GLN A 17 8.16 5.21 -15.29
CA GLN A 17 7.36 4.01 -15.45
C GLN A 17 6.25 4.23 -16.48
N ARG A 18 6.08 3.25 -17.40
CA ARG A 18 5.11 3.32 -18.51
C ARG A 18 4.26 2.06 -18.65
N ARG A 19 4.45 1.11 -17.71
CA ARG A 19 3.67 -0.13 -17.68
C ARG A 19 2.34 0.11 -17.00
N ASP A 20 1.29 -0.42 -17.57
CA ASP A 20 -0.08 -0.31 -17.11
C ASP A 20 -0.49 -1.49 -16.18
N PRO A 21 -1.72 -1.53 -15.64
CA PRO A 21 -2.16 -2.64 -14.80
C PRO A 21 -2.09 -4.02 -15.48
N TRP A 22 -2.33 -4.12 -16.78
CA TRP A 22 -2.19 -5.39 -17.52
C TRP A 22 -0.72 -5.87 -17.53
N ASP A 23 0.23 -4.96 -17.72
CA ASP A 23 1.66 -5.27 -17.65
C ASP A 23 2.03 -5.80 -16.24
N ALA A 24 1.51 -5.18 -15.17
CA ALA A 24 1.76 -5.61 -13.81
C ALA A 24 1.23 -7.03 -13.54
N TYR A 25 0.02 -7.33 -13.99
CA TYR A 25 -0.52 -8.68 -13.86
C TYR A 25 0.26 -9.72 -14.69
N ARG A 26 0.66 -9.39 -15.93
CA ARG A 26 1.53 -10.27 -16.73
C ARG A 26 2.86 -10.56 -16.02
N TYR A 27 3.48 -9.53 -15.44
CA TYR A 27 4.70 -9.72 -14.67
C TYR A 27 4.48 -10.64 -13.48
N ALA A 28 3.41 -10.44 -12.72
CA ALA A 28 3.05 -11.32 -11.59
C ALA A 28 2.88 -12.79 -11.99
N GLN A 29 2.35 -13.03 -13.19
CA GLN A 29 2.18 -14.37 -13.77
C GLN A 29 3.49 -14.96 -14.34
N GLY A 30 4.61 -14.20 -14.28
CA GLY A 30 5.92 -14.66 -14.73
C GLY A 30 6.30 -14.24 -16.14
N GLU A 31 5.52 -13.39 -16.80
CA GLU A 31 5.88 -12.84 -18.10
C GLU A 31 6.88 -11.69 -17.95
N PRO A 32 7.80 -11.52 -18.91
CA PRO A 32 8.73 -10.40 -18.87
C PRO A 32 8.06 -9.10 -19.27
N ILE A 33 8.44 -8.03 -18.58
CA ILE A 33 8.10 -6.65 -18.96
C ILE A 33 9.35 -5.81 -19.19
N ILE A 34 9.19 -4.65 -19.81
CA ILE A 34 10.30 -3.72 -20.03
C ILE A 34 10.13 -2.52 -19.10
N LEU A 35 11.13 -2.28 -18.27
CA LEU A 35 11.20 -1.20 -17.30
C LEU A 35 12.18 -0.10 -17.74
N PRO A 36 12.09 1.09 -17.15
CA PRO A 36 13.05 2.15 -17.40
C PRO A 36 14.40 1.82 -16.78
N ASP A 37 15.48 2.19 -17.48
CA ASP A 37 16.81 2.28 -16.90
C ASP A 37 17.02 3.63 -16.17
N ALA A 38 18.21 3.87 -15.61
CA ALA A 38 18.53 5.10 -14.91
C ALA A 38 18.43 6.37 -15.79
N SER A 39 18.54 6.25 -17.10
CA SER A 39 18.31 7.37 -18.04
C SER A 39 16.82 7.68 -18.24
N GLY A 40 15.97 6.74 -17.91
CA GLY A 40 14.52 6.76 -18.13
C GLY A 40 14.09 6.14 -19.47
N GLU A 41 15.03 5.54 -20.21
CA GLU A 41 14.72 4.77 -21.41
C GLU A 41 14.12 3.41 -21.03
N GLN A 42 13.12 2.95 -21.78
CA GLN A 42 12.46 1.67 -21.55
C GLN A 42 13.33 0.53 -22.13
N SER A 43 14.34 0.09 -21.37
CA SER A 43 15.38 -0.81 -21.86
C SER A 43 15.68 -2.01 -20.96
N VAL A 44 15.25 -2.00 -19.69
CA VAL A 44 15.53 -3.06 -18.74
C VAL A 44 14.47 -4.15 -18.85
N ARG A 45 14.87 -5.36 -19.27
CA ARG A 45 13.99 -6.52 -19.25
C ARG A 45 13.92 -7.08 -17.83
N ALA A 46 12.73 -7.05 -17.24
CA ALA A 46 12.43 -7.58 -15.91
C ALA A 46 11.52 -8.81 -16.03
N GLN A 47 11.74 -9.80 -15.17
CA GLN A 47 10.91 -11.00 -15.09
C GLN A 47 11.03 -11.57 -13.67
N ILE A 48 9.92 -11.81 -13.01
CA ILE A 48 9.91 -12.42 -11.67
C ILE A 48 10.41 -13.88 -11.76
N GLY A 49 11.24 -14.29 -10.81
CA GLY A 49 11.82 -15.65 -10.81
C GLY A 49 10.78 -16.74 -10.48
N ARG A 50 9.83 -16.41 -9.62
CA ARG A 50 8.71 -17.29 -9.25
C ARG A 50 7.41 -16.47 -9.34
N PRO A 51 6.43 -16.86 -10.18
CA PRO A 51 5.13 -16.21 -10.25
C PRO A 51 4.47 -16.06 -8.89
N LEU A 52 3.58 -15.08 -8.76
CA LEU A 52 2.72 -14.90 -7.60
C LEU A 52 1.46 -15.74 -7.76
N ASP A 53 0.89 -16.16 -6.64
CA ASP A 53 -0.41 -16.82 -6.61
C ASP A 53 -1.55 -15.80 -6.73
N PHE A 54 -1.35 -14.61 -6.19
CA PHE A 54 -2.32 -13.51 -6.25
C PHE A 54 -1.66 -12.14 -6.16
N THR A 55 -2.35 -11.12 -6.72
CA THR A 55 -1.94 -9.72 -6.55
C THR A 55 -3.10 -8.73 -6.74
N ALA A 56 -2.89 -7.49 -6.30
CA ALA A 56 -3.76 -6.35 -6.57
C ALA A 56 -2.93 -5.16 -7.06
N VAL A 57 -3.41 -4.47 -8.09
CA VAL A 57 -2.90 -3.15 -8.47
C VAL A 57 -3.68 -2.09 -7.70
N THR A 58 -2.97 -1.20 -7.02
CA THR A 58 -3.49 -0.22 -6.07
C THR A 58 -3.02 1.18 -6.38
N ASP A 59 -3.17 1.61 -7.62
CA ASP A 59 -2.80 2.97 -8.02
C ASP A 59 -3.54 4.05 -7.20
N HIS A 60 -2.90 5.21 -7.01
CA HIS A 60 -3.44 6.35 -6.25
C HIS A 60 -4.73 6.90 -6.86
N ALA A 61 -5.87 6.65 -6.24
CA ALA A 61 -7.18 7.02 -6.77
C ALA A 61 -7.37 8.54 -6.92
N GLU A 62 -6.76 9.34 -6.07
CA GLU A 62 -6.84 10.81 -6.07
C GLU A 62 -6.38 11.42 -7.38
N PHE A 63 -5.53 10.71 -8.12
CA PHE A 63 -4.86 11.24 -9.29
C PHE A 63 -5.28 10.58 -10.60
N TYR A 64 -6.19 9.62 -10.58
CA TYR A 64 -6.63 8.87 -11.77
C TYR A 64 -6.99 9.75 -12.96
N GLY A 65 -7.93 10.68 -12.77
CA GLY A 65 -8.34 11.57 -13.84
C GLY A 65 -7.28 12.58 -14.22
N GLN A 66 -6.52 13.05 -13.24
CA GLN A 66 -5.48 14.05 -13.47
C GLN A 66 -4.32 13.48 -14.29
N ILE A 67 -3.84 12.28 -13.93
CA ILE A 67 -2.78 11.61 -14.69
C ILE A 67 -3.27 11.13 -16.05
N ASN A 68 -4.51 10.65 -16.16
CA ASN A 68 -5.13 10.28 -17.42
C ASN A 68 -5.17 11.47 -18.40
N VAL A 69 -5.72 12.62 -17.96
CA VAL A 69 -5.74 13.85 -18.78
C VAL A 69 -4.34 14.26 -19.20
N CYS A 70 -3.36 14.13 -18.30
CA CYS A 70 -1.99 14.52 -18.61
C CYS A 70 -1.27 13.56 -19.59
N THR A 71 -1.68 12.29 -19.69
CA THR A 71 -0.85 11.26 -20.34
C THR A 71 -1.52 10.49 -21.45
N GLN A 72 -2.85 10.37 -21.45
CA GLN A 72 -3.52 9.39 -22.31
C GLN A 72 -4.11 9.97 -23.60
N ASP A 73 -4.66 11.18 -23.57
CA ASP A 73 -5.45 11.68 -24.71
C ASP A 73 -4.99 13.06 -25.19
N PRO A 74 -4.21 13.13 -26.30
CA PRO A 74 -3.73 14.38 -26.85
C PRO A 74 -4.82 15.29 -27.45
N TRP A 75 -6.05 14.80 -27.59
CA TRP A 75 -7.18 15.59 -28.05
C TRP A 75 -7.83 16.42 -26.93
N LYS A 76 -7.54 16.11 -25.67
CA LYS A 76 -7.97 16.89 -24.51
C LYS A 76 -7.11 18.13 -24.34
N LEU A 77 -7.73 19.29 -24.10
CA LEU A 77 -6.97 20.55 -23.92
C LEU A 77 -6.04 20.50 -22.70
N GLY A 78 -6.47 19.87 -21.61
CA GLY A 78 -5.67 19.70 -20.39
C GLY A 78 -4.38 18.92 -20.63
N TYR A 79 -4.34 18.03 -21.64
CA TYR A 79 -3.13 17.32 -22.04
C TYR A 79 -1.96 18.25 -22.36
N TRP A 80 -2.25 19.42 -22.94
CA TRP A 80 -1.24 20.43 -23.33
C TRP A 80 -0.94 21.45 -22.24
N TRP A 81 -1.58 21.32 -21.07
CA TRP A 81 -1.26 22.18 -19.96
C TRP A 81 0.22 22.03 -19.56
N PRO A 82 0.93 23.13 -19.20
CA PRO A 82 2.40 23.10 -19.04
C PRO A 82 2.93 21.98 -18.14
N HIS A 83 2.35 21.72 -16.97
CA HIS A 83 2.83 20.65 -16.12
C HIS A 83 2.54 19.26 -16.69
N CYS A 84 1.45 19.05 -17.44
CA CYS A 84 1.20 17.80 -18.15
C CYS A 84 2.25 17.56 -19.25
N VAL A 85 2.67 18.61 -19.95
CA VAL A 85 3.79 18.53 -20.92
C VAL A 85 5.09 18.18 -20.20
N MET A 86 5.38 18.81 -19.06
CA MET A 86 6.55 18.48 -18.23
C MET A 86 6.49 17.07 -17.66
N THR A 87 5.33 16.59 -17.25
CA THR A 87 5.11 15.22 -16.75
C THR A 87 5.49 14.17 -17.78
N ARG A 88 5.18 14.41 -19.06
CA ARG A 88 5.52 13.50 -20.17
C ARG A 88 6.94 13.66 -20.71
N ALA A 89 7.62 14.72 -20.32
CA ALA A 89 8.97 14.99 -20.84
C ALA A 89 9.95 13.88 -20.42
N GLN A 90 10.87 13.52 -21.32
CA GLN A 90 11.98 12.62 -20.98
C GLN A 90 13.14 13.36 -20.30
N ASN A 91 13.18 14.68 -20.46
CA ASN A 91 14.20 15.52 -19.85
C ASN A 91 14.04 15.57 -18.33
N ILE A 92 15.10 15.18 -17.61
CA ILE A 92 15.09 15.07 -16.13
C ILE A 92 14.73 16.39 -15.44
N TRP A 93 15.18 17.52 -15.95
CA TRP A 93 14.89 18.82 -15.34
C TRP A 93 13.41 19.21 -15.45
N LEU A 94 12.77 18.87 -16.58
CA LEU A 94 11.34 19.07 -16.76
C LEU A 94 10.53 18.12 -15.89
N GLN A 95 10.97 16.87 -15.74
CA GLN A 95 10.35 15.93 -14.82
C GLN A 95 10.48 16.37 -13.36
N LEU A 96 11.62 16.92 -12.95
CA LEU A 96 11.81 17.47 -11.61
C LEU A 96 10.87 18.66 -11.34
N LEU A 97 10.65 19.53 -12.33
CA LEU A 97 9.68 20.61 -12.22
C LEU A 97 8.24 20.07 -12.10
N ALA A 98 7.90 19.06 -12.89
CA ALA A 98 6.62 18.38 -12.78
C ALA A 98 6.46 17.68 -11.42
N ALA A 99 7.50 17.01 -10.94
CA ALA A 99 7.50 16.34 -9.64
C ALA A 99 7.20 17.31 -8.49
N ASN A 100 7.81 18.49 -8.48
CA ASN A 100 7.51 19.52 -7.48
C ASN A 100 6.03 19.92 -7.49
N TRP A 101 5.48 20.09 -8.67
CA TRP A 101 4.09 20.47 -8.83
C TRP A 101 3.13 19.35 -8.35
N TRP A 102 3.40 18.09 -8.75
CA TRP A 102 2.64 16.95 -8.29
C TRP A 102 2.75 16.72 -6.78
N THR A 103 3.91 16.98 -6.21
CA THR A 103 4.15 16.87 -4.76
C THR A 103 3.35 17.92 -3.99
N ASP A 104 3.20 19.14 -4.53
CA ASP A 104 2.35 20.16 -3.93
C ASP A 104 0.87 19.76 -3.95
N LEU A 105 0.39 19.12 -5.02
CA LEU A 105 -0.96 18.55 -5.06
C LEU A 105 -1.11 17.37 -4.10
N GLY A 106 -0.16 16.44 -4.12
CA GLY A 106 -0.15 15.25 -3.27
C GLY A 106 0.00 15.58 -1.79
N GLY A 107 0.66 16.68 -1.45
CA GLY A 107 0.79 17.17 -0.07
C GLY A 107 -0.51 17.73 0.54
N GLN A 108 -1.56 17.89 -0.25
CA GLN A 108 -2.92 18.21 0.21
C GLN A 108 -2.97 19.37 1.21
N LEU A 109 -2.30 20.46 0.88
CA LEU A 109 -2.16 21.62 1.79
C LEU A 109 -3.48 22.36 2.06
N GLU A 110 -4.48 22.20 1.18
CA GLU A 110 -5.79 22.84 1.24
C GLU A 110 -6.89 21.83 1.62
N ASP A 111 -8.01 22.31 2.14
CA ASP A 111 -9.18 21.52 2.43
C ASP A 111 -10.43 22.19 1.83
N PRO A 112 -11.09 21.61 0.81
CA PRO A 112 -10.72 20.36 0.15
C PRO A 112 -9.40 20.48 -0.63
N PRO A 113 -8.72 19.33 -0.90
CA PRO A 113 -7.49 19.32 -1.66
C PRO A 113 -7.70 19.91 -3.07
N ARG A 114 -6.69 20.61 -3.57
CA ARG A 114 -6.75 21.23 -4.89
C ARG A 114 -6.50 20.20 -5.99
N LYS A 115 -7.36 20.21 -7.01
CA LYS A 115 -7.12 19.49 -8.27
C LYS A 115 -6.23 20.30 -9.23
N SER A 116 -5.63 19.63 -10.18
CA SER A 116 -4.88 20.24 -11.27
C SER A 116 -5.71 21.22 -12.08
N PHE A 117 -5.12 22.34 -12.51
CA PHE A 117 -5.77 23.25 -13.44
C PHE A 117 -6.10 22.59 -14.79
N ALA A 118 -5.41 21.50 -15.17
CA ALA A 118 -5.76 20.72 -16.34
C ALA A 118 -7.20 20.20 -16.30
N CYS A 119 -7.75 19.98 -15.09
CA CYS A 119 -9.14 19.57 -14.88
C CYS A 119 -10.17 20.67 -15.15
N THR A 120 -9.76 21.95 -15.25
CA THR A 120 -10.64 23.04 -15.72
C THR A 120 -10.72 23.10 -17.25
N LEU A 121 -9.75 22.47 -17.92
CA LEU A 121 -9.65 22.43 -19.39
C LEU A 121 -10.13 21.10 -19.97
N SER A 122 -10.31 20.09 -19.14
CA SER A 122 -10.71 18.73 -19.53
C SER A 122 -11.50 18.08 -18.40
N ASP A 123 -12.40 17.18 -18.74
CA ASP A 123 -13.21 16.44 -17.77
C ASP A 123 -12.38 15.38 -17.06
N CYS A 124 -11.86 15.74 -15.88
CA CYS A 124 -11.12 14.80 -15.02
C CYS A 124 -12.04 13.77 -14.35
N GLU A 125 -13.33 14.05 -14.17
CA GLU A 125 -14.25 13.08 -13.55
C GLU A 125 -14.55 11.94 -14.50
N GLU A 126 -14.74 12.25 -15.78
CA GLU A 126 -14.86 11.22 -16.81
C GLU A 126 -13.54 10.44 -16.97
N ALA A 127 -12.40 11.12 -16.90
CA ALA A 127 -11.09 10.46 -16.93
C ALA A 127 -10.84 9.56 -15.69
N ASP A 128 -11.30 9.96 -14.50
CA ASP A 128 -11.32 9.12 -13.29
C ASP A 128 -12.11 7.83 -13.54
N ARG A 129 -13.34 7.96 -14.04
CA ARG A 129 -14.20 6.78 -14.35
C ARG A 129 -13.53 5.85 -15.35
N GLN A 130 -12.95 6.39 -16.42
CA GLN A 130 -12.25 5.59 -17.44
C GLN A 130 -11.05 4.84 -16.88
N THR A 131 -10.26 5.48 -16.02
CA THR A 131 -9.10 4.87 -15.36
C THR A 131 -9.56 3.77 -14.40
N TRP A 132 -10.58 4.07 -13.56
CA TRP A 132 -11.15 3.07 -12.64
C TRP A 132 -11.71 1.85 -13.36
N GLN A 133 -12.45 2.05 -14.47
CA GLN A 133 -12.91 0.95 -15.32
C GLN A 133 -11.75 0.19 -15.96
N GLY A 134 -10.64 0.88 -16.29
CA GLY A 134 -9.42 0.24 -16.77
C GLY A 134 -8.82 -0.70 -15.73
N THR A 135 -8.69 -0.24 -14.48
CA THR A 135 -8.22 -1.05 -13.36
C THR A 135 -9.09 -2.28 -13.13
N GLN A 136 -10.42 -2.11 -13.13
CA GLN A 136 -11.37 -3.23 -13.03
C GLN A 136 -11.17 -4.24 -14.14
N ARG A 137 -11.15 -3.78 -15.41
CA ARG A 137 -10.99 -4.69 -16.57
C ARG A 137 -9.66 -5.45 -16.49
N ALA A 138 -8.56 -4.79 -16.14
CA ALA A 138 -7.27 -5.46 -16.02
C ALA A 138 -7.32 -6.58 -14.97
N ALA A 139 -7.93 -6.33 -13.81
CA ALA A 139 -8.11 -7.34 -12.78
C ALA A 139 -9.00 -8.50 -13.27
N GLU A 140 -10.11 -8.20 -13.95
CA GLU A 140 -11.04 -9.23 -14.44
C GLU A 140 -10.45 -10.11 -15.55
N GLU A 141 -9.70 -9.52 -16.48
CA GLU A 141 -9.07 -10.22 -17.61
C GLU A 141 -7.94 -11.16 -17.17
N HIS A 142 -7.26 -10.87 -16.06
CA HIS A 142 -6.16 -11.69 -15.53
C HIS A 142 -6.57 -12.66 -14.41
N TYR A 143 -7.81 -12.60 -13.94
CA TYR A 143 -8.31 -13.52 -12.92
C TYR A 143 -8.57 -14.91 -13.52
N ASP A 144 -7.82 -15.90 -13.09
CA ASP A 144 -8.03 -17.29 -13.49
C ASP A 144 -9.22 -17.88 -12.74
N ARG A 145 -10.33 -18.06 -13.47
CA ARG A 145 -11.57 -18.70 -12.99
C ARG A 145 -11.69 -20.17 -13.40
N SER A 146 -10.60 -20.73 -13.93
CA SER A 146 -10.57 -22.16 -14.27
C SER A 146 -10.51 -23.00 -12.99
N GLU A 147 -10.71 -24.32 -13.14
CA GLU A 147 -10.56 -25.28 -12.04
C GLU A 147 -9.10 -25.35 -11.51
N ASN A 148 -8.13 -24.82 -12.25
CA ASN A 148 -6.73 -24.80 -11.84
C ASN A 148 -6.44 -23.70 -10.79
N CYS A 149 -7.19 -22.59 -10.81
CA CYS A 149 -7.02 -21.46 -9.89
C CYS A 149 -5.56 -21.00 -9.77
N GLU A 150 -4.86 -20.85 -10.91
CA GLU A 150 -3.41 -20.58 -10.88
C GLU A 150 -3.06 -19.16 -10.45
N PHE A 151 -3.94 -18.20 -10.74
CA PHE A 151 -3.67 -16.79 -10.43
C PHE A 151 -4.94 -16.00 -10.09
N THR A 152 -4.91 -15.34 -8.94
CA THR A 152 -6.01 -14.50 -8.46
C THR A 152 -5.62 -13.02 -8.47
N THR A 153 -6.51 -12.20 -9.00
CA THR A 153 -6.39 -10.75 -8.99
C THR A 153 -7.52 -10.12 -8.18
N PHE A 154 -7.29 -8.97 -7.58
CA PHE A 154 -8.33 -8.19 -6.91
C PHE A 154 -8.53 -6.85 -7.61
N VAL A 155 -9.77 -6.39 -7.67
CA VAL A 155 -10.06 -4.99 -7.98
C VAL A 155 -9.72 -4.17 -6.75
N ALA A 156 -8.85 -3.18 -6.90
CA ALA A 156 -8.34 -2.40 -5.79
C ALA A 156 -7.89 -1.00 -6.20
N TYR A 157 -7.66 -0.15 -5.21
CA TYR A 157 -7.03 1.16 -5.37
C TYR A 157 -6.40 1.59 -4.06
N GLU A 158 -5.49 2.57 -4.10
CA GLU A 158 -4.99 3.20 -2.90
C GLU A 158 -5.74 4.50 -2.60
N TYR A 159 -6.27 4.59 -1.38
CA TYR A 159 -6.69 5.84 -0.77
C TYR A 159 -5.47 6.54 -0.18
N THR A 160 -5.13 7.71 -0.72
CA THR A 160 -3.88 8.41 -0.45
C THR A 160 -4.13 9.72 0.30
N GLU A 161 -4.19 9.65 1.61
CA GLU A 161 -4.27 10.85 2.45
C GLU A 161 -2.88 11.26 2.93
N ALA A 162 -2.51 12.52 2.69
CA ALA A 162 -1.20 13.07 3.06
C ALA A 162 -1.27 14.45 3.74
N PHE A 163 -2.38 14.80 4.36
CA PHE A 163 -2.51 16.07 5.10
C PHE A 163 -1.40 16.21 6.14
N ASP A 164 -0.80 17.39 6.18
CA ASP A 164 0.30 17.72 7.09
C ASP A 164 1.49 16.75 6.97
N GLN A 165 1.69 16.13 5.80
CA GLN A 165 2.73 15.13 5.50
C GLN A 165 2.64 13.84 6.34
N ASN A 166 1.46 13.50 6.82
CA ASN A 166 1.25 12.22 7.47
C ASN A 166 0.68 11.23 6.47
N ASN A 167 1.36 10.11 6.28
CA ASN A 167 0.86 9.05 5.43
C ASN A 167 -0.27 8.31 6.14
N MET A 168 -1.50 8.64 5.76
CA MET A 168 -2.70 7.98 6.27
C MET A 168 -3.35 7.11 5.17
N HIS A 169 -2.49 6.43 4.41
CA HIS A 169 -2.85 5.66 3.23
C HIS A 169 -3.49 4.31 3.56
N ARG A 170 -4.37 3.83 2.69
CA ARG A 170 -5.00 2.51 2.75
C ARG A 170 -5.14 1.91 1.37
N ASN A 171 -4.77 0.65 1.21
CA ASN A 171 -5.16 -0.12 0.04
C ASN A 171 -6.58 -0.63 0.25
N VAL A 172 -7.49 -0.22 -0.63
CA VAL A 172 -8.90 -0.61 -0.62
C VAL A 172 -9.06 -1.76 -1.60
N ILE A 173 -9.39 -2.94 -1.07
CA ILE A 173 -9.45 -4.21 -1.81
C ILE A 173 -10.89 -4.70 -1.83
N PHE A 174 -11.46 -4.91 -3.01
CA PHE A 174 -12.80 -5.45 -3.18
C PHE A 174 -12.78 -6.97 -3.28
N ARG A 175 -13.76 -7.62 -2.66
CA ARG A 175 -13.92 -9.08 -2.66
C ARG A 175 -14.18 -9.66 -4.04
N ASN A 176 -14.94 -8.95 -4.87
CA ASN A 176 -15.41 -9.42 -6.17
C ASN A 176 -15.45 -8.26 -7.19
N ASP A 177 -16.14 -8.45 -8.30
CA ASP A 177 -16.33 -7.46 -9.36
C ASP A 177 -17.49 -6.48 -9.10
N VAL A 178 -18.24 -6.68 -8.01
CA VAL A 178 -19.23 -5.70 -7.54
C VAL A 178 -18.51 -4.67 -6.69
N VAL A 179 -18.23 -3.53 -7.27
CA VAL A 179 -17.41 -2.47 -6.66
C VAL A 179 -18.16 -1.14 -6.64
N ALA A 180 -17.66 -0.18 -5.86
CA ALA A 180 -18.16 1.18 -5.90
C ALA A 180 -18.03 1.79 -7.31
N GLU A 181 -18.99 2.60 -7.72
CA GLU A 181 -19.02 3.25 -9.04
C GLU A 181 -17.74 4.06 -9.32
N ARG A 182 -17.17 4.67 -8.27
CA ARG A 182 -15.89 5.34 -8.27
C ARG A 182 -15.17 5.14 -6.94
N PRO A 183 -13.84 5.18 -6.92
CA PRO A 183 -13.07 5.14 -5.69
C PRO A 183 -13.45 6.26 -4.73
N VAL A 184 -13.40 5.98 -3.44
CA VAL A 184 -13.43 7.03 -2.40
C VAL A 184 -12.04 7.62 -2.26
N SER A 185 -11.92 8.92 -2.35
CA SER A 185 -10.65 9.65 -2.32
C SER A 185 -10.65 10.76 -1.27
N VAL A 186 -9.52 11.42 -1.09
CA VAL A 186 -9.42 12.59 -0.20
C VAL A 186 -10.31 13.76 -0.62
N TYR A 187 -10.71 13.81 -1.88
CA TYR A 187 -11.70 14.81 -2.35
C TYR A 187 -13.10 14.56 -1.80
N ASP A 188 -13.39 13.33 -1.40
CA ASP A 188 -14.65 12.93 -0.76
C ASP A 188 -14.60 13.07 0.76
N THR A 189 -13.45 12.77 1.37
CA THR A 189 -13.29 12.67 2.83
C THR A 189 -12.78 13.95 3.48
N GLY A 190 -12.02 14.76 2.75
CA GLY A 190 -11.34 15.92 3.31
C GLY A 190 -10.50 15.56 4.54
N ARG A 191 -10.34 16.49 5.46
CA ARG A 191 -9.59 16.31 6.71
C ARG A 191 -10.28 15.41 7.75
N GLU A 192 -11.48 14.95 7.48
CA GLU A 192 -12.14 13.95 8.34
C GLU A 192 -11.43 12.58 8.24
N SER A 193 -10.71 12.37 7.12
CA SER A 193 -9.77 11.27 7.01
C SER A 193 -10.43 9.88 6.93
N PHE A 194 -9.75 8.84 7.41
CA PHE A 194 -10.19 7.46 7.34
C PHE A 194 -11.55 7.15 7.99
N PRO A 195 -12.04 7.84 9.03
CA PRO A 195 -13.41 7.61 9.49
C PRO A 195 -14.46 7.93 8.41
N SER A 196 -14.22 8.99 7.64
CA SER A 196 -15.08 9.31 6.50
C SER A 196 -14.91 8.31 5.34
N LEU A 197 -13.69 7.81 5.10
CA LEU A 197 -13.47 6.72 4.14
C LEU A 197 -14.36 5.51 4.47
N TRP A 198 -14.33 5.02 5.72
CA TRP A 198 -15.13 3.86 6.12
C TRP A 198 -16.63 4.09 5.96
N ARG A 199 -17.17 5.26 6.37
CA ARG A 199 -18.58 5.57 6.16
C ARG A 199 -18.96 5.57 4.68
N GLN A 200 -18.13 6.16 3.85
CA GLN A 200 -18.40 6.18 2.40
C GLN A 200 -18.25 4.80 1.74
N LEU A 201 -17.37 3.94 2.25
CA LEU A 201 -17.30 2.54 1.80
C LEU A 201 -18.55 1.76 2.22
N ARG A 202 -19.14 2.05 3.40
CA ARG A 202 -20.47 1.50 3.74
C ARG A 202 -21.52 1.96 2.76
N GLU A 203 -21.70 3.25 2.61
CA GLU A 203 -22.74 3.87 1.77
C GLU A 203 -22.65 3.45 0.29
N ARG A 204 -21.41 3.27 -0.24
CA ARG A 204 -21.18 3.01 -1.67
C ARG A 204 -20.94 1.53 -1.99
N CYS A 205 -20.84 0.67 -0.97
CA CYS A 205 -20.53 -0.74 -1.15
C CYS A 205 -21.31 -1.61 -0.16
N THR A 206 -20.87 -1.73 1.08
CA THR A 206 -21.33 -2.79 1.98
C THR A 206 -22.78 -2.69 2.40
N ASP A 207 -23.39 -1.51 2.42
CA ASP A 207 -24.78 -1.30 2.81
C ASP A 207 -25.77 -1.35 1.64
N LEU A 208 -25.29 -1.63 0.39
CA LEU A 208 -26.12 -1.61 -0.80
C LEU A 208 -26.91 -2.91 -1.05
N ASP A 209 -26.72 -3.96 -0.26
CA ASP A 209 -27.37 -5.28 -0.44
C ASP A 209 -27.24 -5.83 -1.89
N ASN A 210 -26.13 -5.53 -2.55
CA ASN A 210 -25.84 -5.93 -3.92
C ASN A 210 -24.69 -6.95 -4.02
N GLY A 211 -24.14 -7.40 -2.88
CA GLY A 211 -23.00 -8.30 -2.79
C GLY A 211 -21.63 -7.63 -2.86
N CYS A 212 -21.58 -6.29 -2.82
CA CYS A 212 -20.32 -5.57 -2.68
C CYS A 212 -19.73 -5.77 -1.29
N ASP A 213 -18.47 -6.17 -1.22
CA ASP A 213 -17.71 -6.32 0.02
C ASP A 213 -16.29 -5.80 -0.17
N VAL A 214 -15.71 -5.19 0.87
CA VAL A 214 -14.44 -4.44 0.76
C VAL A 214 -13.70 -4.42 2.08
N MET A 215 -12.37 -4.39 2.03
CA MET A 215 -11.50 -4.10 3.16
C MET A 215 -10.54 -2.96 2.83
N ALA A 216 -10.01 -2.30 3.86
CA ALA A 216 -9.00 -1.26 3.76
C ALA A 216 -7.76 -1.69 4.56
N ILE A 217 -6.60 -1.69 3.92
CA ILE A 217 -5.36 -2.14 4.55
C ILE A 217 -4.46 -0.94 4.80
N PRO A 218 -4.31 -0.49 6.07
CA PRO A 218 -3.42 0.61 6.39
C PRO A 218 -1.97 0.21 6.18
N HIS A 219 -1.19 1.14 5.65
CA HIS A 219 0.24 0.95 5.40
C HIS A 219 1.04 2.21 5.68
N ASN A 220 2.38 2.09 5.71
CA ASN A 220 3.28 3.17 6.06
C ASN A 220 2.95 3.85 7.40
N SER A 221 2.53 3.08 8.39
CA SER A 221 2.24 3.64 9.70
C SER A 221 3.49 4.28 10.34
N ASN A 222 4.69 3.82 9.97
CA ASN A 222 5.96 4.46 10.34
C ASN A 222 6.06 5.94 9.93
N LEU A 223 5.24 6.39 8.99
CA LEU A 223 5.22 7.75 8.43
C LEU A 223 3.95 8.54 8.76
N ALA A 224 3.08 7.99 9.59
CA ALA A 224 1.73 8.54 9.84
C ALA A 224 1.66 9.61 10.95
N GLY A 225 2.79 10.06 11.50
CA GLY A 225 2.81 11.12 12.51
C GLY A 225 2.06 10.80 13.82
N GLY A 226 1.92 9.53 14.18
CA GLY A 226 1.21 9.06 15.37
C GLY A 226 -0.29 8.97 15.22
N ARG A 227 -0.82 9.08 14.00
CA ARG A 227 -2.26 9.14 13.74
C ARG A 227 -2.87 7.81 13.28
N MET A 228 -2.07 6.87 12.75
CA MET A 228 -2.56 5.63 12.17
C MET A 228 -3.39 4.81 13.19
N PHE A 229 -2.86 4.64 14.38
CA PHE A 229 -3.46 3.85 15.45
C PHE A 229 -3.96 4.72 16.61
N ARG A 230 -4.59 5.86 16.30
CA ARG A 230 -5.22 6.70 17.33
C ARG A 230 -6.43 5.99 17.96
N ASP A 231 -6.76 6.38 19.20
CA ASP A 231 -7.93 5.87 19.90
C ASP A 231 -9.20 6.17 19.10
N PRO A 232 -10.14 5.20 18.99
CA PRO A 232 -11.45 5.46 18.42
C PRO A 232 -12.15 6.61 19.16
N GLN A 233 -12.81 7.49 18.43
CA GLN A 233 -13.51 8.65 18.99
C GLN A 233 -15.01 8.38 19.20
N SER A 234 -15.52 7.27 18.66
CA SER A 234 -16.91 6.83 18.79
C SER A 234 -17.00 5.31 18.66
N GLU A 235 -18.15 4.75 19.05
CA GLU A 235 -18.48 3.34 18.85
C GLU A 235 -18.52 3.00 17.35
N GLU A 236 -19.12 3.85 16.53
CA GLU A 236 -19.13 3.70 15.07
C GLU A 236 -17.73 3.61 14.48
N GLU A 237 -16.81 4.46 14.94
CA GLU A 237 -15.42 4.42 14.49
C GLU A 237 -14.72 3.12 14.89
N LEU A 238 -14.98 2.63 16.11
CA LEU A 238 -14.47 1.35 16.59
C LEU A 238 -14.98 0.18 15.74
N GLU A 239 -16.28 0.12 15.49
CA GLU A 239 -16.92 -0.92 14.67
C GLU A 239 -16.40 -0.89 13.23
N ASN A 240 -16.28 0.30 12.63
CA ASN A 240 -15.79 0.45 11.28
C ASN A 240 -14.30 0.04 11.16
N ARG A 241 -13.47 0.37 12.14
CA ARG A 241 -12.07 -0.09 12.15
C ARG A 241 -11.99 -1.62 12.17
N LEU A 242 -12.70 -2.26 13.09
CA LEU A 242 -12.71 -3.72 13.23
C LEU A 242 -13.24 -4.42 11.96
N PHE A 243 -14.17 -3.78 11.27
CA PHE A 243 -14.75 -4.33 10.04
C PHE A 243 -13.84 -4.14 8.82
N PHE A 244 -13.34 -2.92 8.60
CA PHE A 244 -12.61 -2.58 7.38
C PHE A 244 -11.10 -2.86 7.45
N GLU A 245 -10.48 -2.80 8.64
CA GLU A 245 -9.02 -2.91 8.80
C GLU A 245 -8.63 -4.21 9.56
N PRO A 246 -8.86 -5.41 8.98
CA PRO A 246 -8.51 -6.67 9.66
C PRO A 246 -7.00 -6.90 9.73
N VAL A 247 -6.24 -6.37 8.79
CA VAL A 247 -4.79 -6.55 8.68
C VAL A 247 -4.10 -5.20 8.46
N VAL A 248 -2.80 -5.18 8.71
CA VAL A 248 -1.91 -4.05 8.45
C VAL A 248 -0.68 -4.51 7.68
N GLU A 249 -0.18 -3.67 6.79
CA GLU A 249 1.10 -3.88 6.10
C GLU A 249 2.26 -3.49 7.01
N LEU A 250 3.11 -4.47 7.35
CA LEU A 250 4.25 -4.29 8.25
C LEU A 250 5.50 -3.76 7.55
N VAL A 251 5.69 -4.13 6.28
CA VAL A 251 6.93 -3.83 5.54
C VAL A 251 6.63 -3.64 4.06
N GLN A 252 7.31 -2.67 3.47
CA GLN A 252 7.32 -2.40 2.03
C GLN A 252 8.59 -1.59 1.68
N HIS A 253 8.75 -1.12 0.45
CA HIS A 253 9.98 -0.43 0.03
C HIS A 253 10.29 0.86 0.83
N LYS A 254 9.29 1.47 1.49
CA LYS A 254 9.49 2.61 2.41
C LYS A 254 9.76 2.17 3.85
N GLY A 255 10.24 0.93 4.05
CA GLY A 255 10.72 0.39 5.29
C GLY A 255 9.68 -0.30 6.16
N ALA A 256 10.12 -0.69 7.36
CA ALA A 256 9.33 -1.44 8.33
C ALA A 256 8.49 -0.54 9.23
N SER A 257 7.26 -0.97 9.51
CA SER A 257 6.30 -0.33 10.41
C SER A 257 6.06 -1.14 11.70
N GLU A 258 6.73 -2.28 11.88
CA GLU A 258 6.50 -3.15 13.04
C GLU A 258 6.90 -2.49 14.34
N CYS A 259 8.18 -2.09 14.45
CA CYS A 259 8.79 -1.47 15.63
C CYS A 259 9.99 -0.64 15.20
N ARG A 260 10.54 0.17 16.12
CA ARG A 260 11.68 1.02 15.81
C ARG A 260 12.72 1.04 16.92
N TYR A 261 13.98 0.88 16.53
CA TYR A 261 15.14 0.98 17.40
C TYR A 261 16.32 1.62 16.65
N ASP A 262 16.98 2.58 17.28
CA ASP A 262 18.23 3.13 16.78
C ASP A 262 19.40 2.44 17.51
N ARG A 263 20.05 1.51 16.83
CA ARG A 263 21.17 0.73 17.39
C ARG A 263 22.37 1.59 17.76
N LEU A 264 22.63 2.65 17.00
CA LEU A 264 23.78 3.53 17.25
C LEU A 264 23.63 4.36 18.53
N ARG A 265 22.38 4.75 18.84
CA ARG A 265 22.03 5.53 20.03
C ARG A 265 21.51 4.67 21.18
N SER A 266 21.28 3.38 20.93
CA SER A 266 20.60 2.46 21.87
C SER A 266 19.24 3.01 22.36
N LEU A 267 18.48 3.60 21.43
CA LEU A 267 17.19 4.20 21.71
C LEU A 267 16.10 3.55 20.86
N GLY A 268 15.00 3.19 21.51
CA GLY A 268 13.82 2.60 20.85
C GLY A 268 12.54 3.34 21.15
N VAL A 269 11.56 3.19 20.28
CA VAL A 269 10.18 3.65 20.49
C VAL A 269 9.45 2.60 21.32
N ASP A 270 9.49 2.76 22.64
CA ASP A 270 8.92 1.85 23.63
C ASP A 270 9.37 0.38 23.46
N THR A 271 10.63 0.19 23.08
CA THR A 271 11.28 -1.11 22.92
C THR A 271 12.78 -1.01 23.15
N THR A 272 13.37 -2.10 23.64
CA THR A 272 14.81 -2.31 23.72
C THR A 272 15.29 -3.40 22.76
N ASP A 273 14.40 -3.89 21.90
CA ASP A 273 14.68 -4.93 20.92
C ASP A 273 15.53 -4.36 19.77
N GLU A 274 16.78 -4.74 19.72
CA GLU A 274 17.71 -4.28 18.70
C GLU A 274 17.41 -4.79 17.29
N LEU A 275 16.56 -5.81 17.15
CA LEU A 275 16.07 -6.28 15.85
C LEU A 275 15.05 -5.31 15.23
N CYS A 276 14.53 -4.35 16.00
CA CYS A 276 13.67 -3.28 15.52
C CYS A 276 14.42 -2.19 14.72
N ASP A 277 15.69 -2.38 14.38
CA ASP A 277 16.40 -1.51 13.44
C ASP A 277 16.37 -2.03 11.99
N PHE A 278 15.65 -3.13 11.73
CA PHE A 278 15.49 -3.70 10.40
C PHE A 278 14.78 -2.73 9.47
N GLU A 279 15.35 -2.48 8.29
CA GLU A 279 14.81 -1.64 7.22
C GLU A 279 14.13 -0.35 7.70
N GLN A 280 14.76 0.38 8.57
CA GLN A 280 14.20 1.60 9.14
C GLN A 280 14.52 2.82 8.28
N ILE A 281 13.50 3.64 8.00
CA ILE A 281 13.74 5.01 7.58
C ILE A 281 14.28 5.78 8.79
N PRO A 282 15.43 6.46 8.69
CA PRO A 282 15.97 7.24 9.79
C PRO A 282 14.97 8.25 10.34
N ALA A 283 14.72 8.27 11.64
CA ALA A 283 13.74 9.15 12.26
C ALA A 283 14.05 10.64 12.02
N ASP A 284 15.31 10.98 12.05
CA ASP A 284 15.83 12.33 11.82
C ASP A 284 15.73 12.78 10.35
N ASN A 285 15.39 11.87 9.44
CA ASN A 285 15.20 12.14 8.03
C ASN A 285 13.73 12.14 7.59
N LEU A 286 12.77 12.02 8.50
CA LEU A 286 11.34 12.00 8.16
C LEU A 286 10.89 13.29 7.47
N ASN A 287 11.51 14.42 7.77
CA ASN A 287 11.28 15.68 7.09
C ASN A 287 11.70 15.68 5.60
N MET A 288 12.55 14.73 5.18
CA MET A 288 12.93 14.58 3.78
C MET A 288 11.83 13.94 2.95
N MET A 289 10.85 13.33 3.57
CA MET A 289 9.69 12.74 2.90
C MET A 289 8.68 13.77 2.40
N GLY A 290 8.82 15.00 2.87
CA GLY A 290 8.01 16.10 2.39
C GLY A 290 8.49 16.66 1.06
N THR A 291 7.69 17.58 0.55
CA THR A 291 7.94 18.24 -0.72
C THR A 291 9.30 18.92 -0.77
N VAL A 292 9.94 18.85 -1.91
CA VAL A 292 11.19 19.59 -2.18
C VAL A 292 10.98 21.10 -2.14
N HIS A 293 9.74 21.55 -2.39
CA HIS A 293 9.33 22.95 -2.36
C HIS A 293 7.99 23.08 -1.64
N GLY A 294 7.85 24.13 -0.86
CA GLY A 294 6.60 24.48 -0.26
C GLY A 294 6.66 24.68 1.26
N LYS A 295 5.56 25.14 1.80
CA LYS A 295 5.40 25.51 3.21
C LYS A 295 5.64 24.33 4.16
N VAL A 296 5.29 23.14 3.70
CA VAL A 296 5.36 21.93 4.52
C VAL A 296 6.79 21.54 4.85
N ARG A 297 7.73 21.72 3.92
CA ARG A 297 9.16 21.51 4.18
C ARG A 297 9.70 22.50 5.21
N THR A 298 9.19 23.70 5.23
CA THR A 298 9.61 24.75 6.18
C THR A 298 9.12 24.47 7.59
N GLU A 299 7.93 23.89 7.73
CA GLU A 299 7.35 23.51 9.03
C GLU A 299 8.03 22.31 9.65
N ARG A 300 8.60 21.41 8.82
CA ARG A 300 9.36 20.24 9.24
C ARG A 300 10.86 20.37 8.92
N ALA A 301 11.40 21.55 9.01
CA ALA A 301 12.82 21.81 8.73
C ALA A 301 13.77 21.09 9.70
N ASN A 302 13.30 20.77 10.90
CA ASN A 302 14.07 20.05 11.90
C ASN A 302 13.75 18.55 11.86
N PRO A 303 14.76 17.67 11.87
CA PRO A 303 14.54 16.24 11.99
C PRO A 303 13.73 15.91 13.25
N VAL A 304 12.88 14.90 13.17
CA VAL A 304 12.17 14.37 14.33
C VAL A 304 13.15 13.53 15.15
N ALA A 305 13.37 13.87 16.41
CA ALA A 305 14.20 13.07 17.29
C ALA A 305 13.54 11.71 17.57
N LEU A 306 14.35 10.68 17.78
CA LEU A 306 13.82 9.31 17.99
C LEU A 306 12.90 9.23 19.22
N GLU A 307 13.23 9.92 20.29
CA GLU A 307 12.43 9.99 21.51
C GLU A 307 11.07 10.68 21.32
N ASP A 308 10.96 11.56 20.31
CA ASP A 308 9.74 12.26 19.94
C ASP A 308 8.96 11.51 18.85
N PHE A 309 9.49 10.39 18.36
CA PHE A 309 8.85 9.61 17.31
C PHE A 309 7.54 9.01 17.82
N ALA A 310 6.46 9.26 17.09
CA ALA A 310 5.14 8.95 17.57
C ALA A 310 4.94 7.44 17.79
N ARG A 311 4.73 7.04 19.05
CA ARG A 311 4.51 5.66 19.48
C ARG A 311 3.45 4.94 18.66
N ARG A 312 2.35 5.62 18.35
CA ARG A 312 1.22 5.08 17.58
C ARG A 312 1.46 4.95 16.08
N ASN A 313 2.69 5.12 15.65
CA ASN A 313 3.13 4.76 14.31
C ASN A 313 3.52 3.28 14.21
N MET A 314 3.95 2.67 15.31
CA MET A 314 4.49 1.31 15.29
C MET A 314 3.43 0.28 15.63
N VAL A 315 3.32 -0.75 14.80
CA VAL A 315 2.29 -1.80 14.94
C VAL A 315 2.44 -2.55 16.25
N ARG A 316 3.67 -2.91 16.66
CA ARG A 316 3.91 -3.59 17.95
C ARG A 316 3.41 -2.76 19.14
N ASN A 317 3.52 -1.44 19.05
CA ASN A 317 2.99 -0.54 20.07
C ASN A 317 1.45 -0.46 20.01
N ALA A 318 0.86 -0.42 18.81
CA ALA A 318 -0.58 -0.43 18.62
C ALA A 318 -1.22 -1.68 19.23
N LEU A 319 -0.61 -2.86 19.06
CA LEU A 319 -1.09 -4.11 19.68
C LEU A 319 -1.09 -4.02 21.21
N LYS A 320 -0.01 -3.48 21.82
CA LYS A 320 0.04 -3.25 23.27
C LYS A 320 -1.04 -2.27 23.74
N ASP A 321 -1.21 -1.17 23.00
CA ASP A 321 -2.23 -0.16 23.29
C ASP A 321 -3.65 -0.73 23.13
N GLY A 322 -3.85 -1.63 22.17
CA GLY A 322 -5.11 -2.33 21.97
C GLY A 322 -5.56 -3.14 23.20
N LEU A 323 -4.64 -3.87 23.81
CA LEU A 323 -4.90 -4.61 25.05
C LEU A 323 -5.25 -3.66 26.22
N LEU A 324 -4.57 -2.51 26.32
CA LEU A 324 -4.89 -1.50 27.36
C LEU A 324 -6.22 -0.79 27.09
N LEU A 325 -6.60 -0.64 25.83
CA LEU A 325 -7.89 -0.04 25.44
C LEU A 325 -9.05 -1.00 25.66
N GLU A 326 -8.84 -2.30 25.53
CA GLU A 326 -9.84 -3.32 25.81
C GLU A 326 -10.36 -3.22 27.25
N ASP A 327 -9.49 -3.00 28.23
CA ASP A 327 -9.88 -2.76 29.61
C ASP A 327 -10.79 -1.53 29.81
N LYS A 328 -10.69 -0.55 28.91
CA LYS A 328 -11.44 0.71 29.00
C LYS A 328 -12.71 0.70 28.13
N LEU A 329 -12.65 0.10 26.96
CA LEU A 329 -13.70 0.12 25.95
C LEU A 329 -14.52 -1.17 25.93
N GLY A 330 -14.01 -2.24 26.57
CA GLY A 330 -14.60 -3.58 26.51
C GLY A 330 -14.30 -4.33 25.21
N ILE A 331 -13.62 -3.69 24.25
CA ILE A 331 -13.23 -4.27 22.95
C ILE A 331 -11.86 -3.72 22.57
N ASN A 332 -10.99 -4.59 22.08
CA ASN A 332 -9.68 -4.21 21.54
C ASN A 332 -9.84 -3.63 20.11
N PRO A 333 -9.49 -2.35 19.86
CA PRO A 333 -9.61 -1.75 18.53
C PRO A 333 -8.50 -2.17 17.53
N PHE A 334 -7.45 -2.84 18.00
CA PHE A 334 -6.26 -3.17 17.22
C PHE A 334 -5.98 -4.68 17.18
N VAL A 335 -7.03 -5.47 16.91
CA VAL A 335 -6.91 -6.90 16.66
C VAL A 335 -6.50 -7.10 15.18
N LEU A 336 -5.21 -6.94 14.89
CA LEU A 336 -4.67 -6.88 13.55
C LEU A 336 -3.95 -8.17 13.15
N GLY A 337 -4.21 -8.65 11.94
CA GLY A 337 -3.32 -9.54 11.22
C GLY A 337 -2.22 -8.77 10.47
N PHE A 338 -1.30 -9.46 9.83
CA PHE A 338 -0.11 -8.87 9.21
C PHE A 338 0.07 -9.32 7.77
N ILE A 339 0.45 -8.39 6.91
CA ILE A 339 0.94 -8.66 5.56
C ILE A 339 2.22 -7.85 5.31
N GLY A 340 3.00 -8.26 4.33
CA GLY A 340 4.01 -7.43 3.68
C GLY A 340 3.61 -7.19 2.24
N SER A 341 4.14 -6.17 1.62
CA SER A 341 3.95 -5.88 0.20
C SER A 341 5.19 -5.18 -0.35
N THR A 342 5.22 -4.88 -1.63
CA THR A 342 6.34 -4.15 -2.20
C THR A 342 6.12 -2.64 -2.22
N ASP A 343 4.89 -2.19 -2.42
CA ASP A 343 4.58 -0.80 -2.78
C ASP A 343 5.38 -0.36 -4.02
N THR A 344 5.57 -1.31 -4.94
CA THR A 344 6.40 -1.06 -6.11
C THR A 344 5.79 -0.02 -7.03
N HIS A 345 6.56 0.97 -7.40
CA HIS A 345 6.22 1.97 -8.40
C HIS A 345 6.81 1.63 -9.79
N SER A 346 7.15 0.36 -9.98
CA SER A 346 7.74 -0.17 -11.22
C SER A 346 6.82 -1.13 -11.97
N ALA A 347 5.53 -1.28 -11.55
CA ALA A 347 4.60 -2.27 -12.09
C ALA A 347 5.17 -3.70 -12.09
N ALA A 348 6.01 -4.01 -11.10
CA ALA A 348 6.69 -5.29 -10.93
C ALA A 348 6.33 -5.93 -9.59
N PRO A 349 5.06 -6.38 -9.39
CA PRO A 349 4.60 -6.95 -8.13
C PRO A 349 5.47 -8.12 -7.68
N GLY A 350 5.76 -8.18 -6.38
CA GLY A 350 6.56 -9.24 -5.79
C GLY A 350 8.05 -9.19 -6.10
N SER A 351 8.55 -8.10 -6.69
CA SER A 351 9.97 -7.90 -6.99
C SER A 351 10.77 -7.62 -5.72
N ALA A 352 10.80 -8.57 -4.80
CA ALA A 352 11.57 -8.52 -3.55
C ALA A 352 12.64 -9.63 -3.48
N GLU A 353 12.91 -10.30 -4.59
CA GLU A 353 13.89 -11.38 -4.69
C GLU A 353 15.29 -10.81 -4.93
N GLU A 354 16.29 -11.29 -4.20
CA GLU A 354 17.68 -10.82 -4.32
C GLU A 354 18.27 -11.01 -5.73
N ASP A 355 17.96 -12.15 -6.36
CA ASP A 355 18.55 -12.51 -7.67
C ASP A 355 17.95 -11.73 -8.84
N ASN A 356 16.75 -11.18 -8.69
CA ASN A 356 16.00 -10.52 -9.77
C ASN A 356 15.45 -9.14 -9.33
N TYR A 357 16.10 -8.51 -8.38
CA TYR A 357 15.67 -7.20 -7.90
C TYR A 357 15.80 -6.13 -8.98
N VAL A 358 14.69 -5.53 -9.36
CA VAL A 358 14.60 -4.53 -10.44
C VAL A 358 14.34 -3.11 -9.95
N GLY A 359 14.36 -2.91 -8.63
CA GLY A 359 13.98 -1.66 -7.98
C GLY A 359 12.47 -1.47 -7.89
N HIS A 360 12.07 -0.49 -7.09
CA HIS A 360 10.67 -0.14 -6.85
C HIS A 360 10.30 1.27 -7.32
N LEU A 361 11.28 2.08 -7.73
CA LEU A 361 11.10 3.52 -8.00
C LEU A 361 11.42 3.88 -9.46
N GLY A 362 11.23 2.93 -10.38
CA GLY A 362 11.50 3.11 -11.80
C GLY A 362 12.96 3.52 -12.04
N ARG A 363 13.18 4.62 -12.79
CA ARG A 363 14.55 5.09 -13.08
C ARG A 363 15.39 5.50 -11.86
N ARG A 364 14.75 5.73 -10.70
CA ARG A 364 15.44 6.27 -9.51
C ARG A 364 16.30 5.23 -8.81
N ASP A 365 15.92 3.98 -8.88
CA ASP A 365 16.61 2.84 -8.26
C ASP A 365 16.89 1.69 -9.25
N ALA A 366 16.83 1.98 -10.55
CA ALA A 366 17.12 1.01 -11.62
C ALA A 366 18.57 0.49 -11.64
N GLU A 367 19.48 1.16 -10.93
CA GLU A 367 20.87 0.75 -10.77
C GLU A 367 21.23 0.63 -9.29
N TYR A 368 22.04 -0.36 -8.93
CA TYR A 368 22.47 -0.61 -7.56
C TYR A 368 23.08 0.62 -6.86
N ALA A 369 23.84 1.45 -7.59
CA ALA A 369 24.39 2.69 -7.06
C ALA A 369 23.29 3.66 -6.58
N ASN A 370 22.17 3.72 -7.30
CA ASN A 370 21.04 4.58 -6.95
C ASN A 370 20.28 4.04 -5.73
N VAL A 371 20.19 2.71 -5.59
CA VAL A 371 19.56 2.07 -4.42
C VAL A 371 20.25 2.47 -3.13
N GLN A 372 21.58 2.51 -3.11
CA GLN A 372 22.36 2.87 -1.91
C GLN A 372 22.12 4.32 -1.45
N ASP A 373 21.86 5.21 -2.40
CA ASP A 373 21.65 6.63 -2.13
C ASP A 373 20.19 6.98 -1.83
N HIS A 374 19.28 6.01 -1.98
CA HIS A 374 17.84 6.24 -1.85
C HIS A 374 17.27 5.56 -0.62
N PHE A 375 17.02 6.34 0.43
CA PHE A 375 16.59 5.80 1.72
C PHE A 375 15.16 5.20 1.74
N TYR A 376 14.39 5.34 0.66
CA TYR A 376 13.13 4.63 0.44
C TYR A 376 13.28 3.30 -0.32
N ALA A 377 14.46 2.96 -0.78
CA ALA A 377 14.66 1.80 -1.63
C ALA A 377 15.03 0.58 -0.79
N HIS A 378 14.05 0.07 -0.04
CA HIS A 378 14.14 -1.23 0.62
C HIS A 378 13.59 -2.33 -0.29
N ALA A 379 13.89 -3.59 0.03
CA ALA A 379 13.49 -4.73 -0.81
C ALA A 379 11.97 -4.94 -0.85
N GLY A 380 11.24 -4.47 0.16
CA GLY A 380 9.81 -4.75 0.30
C GLY A 380 9.54 -6.13 0.88
N GLY A 381 8.31 -6.60 0.72
CA GLY A 381 7.86 -7.85 1.30
C GLY A 381 6.73 -8.52 0.52
N HIS A 382 6.22 -9.60 1.10
CA HIS A 382 5.10 -10.35 0.54
C HIS A 382 3.99 -10.54 1.58
N ALA A 383 2.75 -10.54 1.09
CA ALA A 383 1.61 -11.08 1.80
C ALA A 383 1.55 -12.59 1.59
N VAL A 384 1.50 -13.35 2.67
CA VAL A 384 1.23 -14.78 2.61
C VAL A 384 -0.08 -15.07 3.32
N VAL A 385 -0.94 -15.87 2.68
CA VAL A 385 -2.31 -16.12 3.13
C VAL A 385 -2.56 -17.62 3.16
N TRP A 386 -3.13 -18.10 4.23
CA TRP A 386 -3.65 -19.47 4.34
C TRP A 386 -5.12 -19.49 3.93
N ALA A 387 -5.38 -19.81 2.68
CA ALA A 387 -6.71 -19.95 2.10
C ALA A 387 -6.99 -21.40 1.70
N GLU A 388 -8.26 -21.77 1.59
CA GLU A 388 -8.66 -23.13 1.19
C GLU A 388 -8.41 -23.37 -0.29
N GLU A 389 -8.51 -22.31 -1.11
CA GLU A 389 -8.23 -22.32 -2.54
C GLU A 389 -7.72 -20.97 -3.02
N ASN A 390 -7.10 -20.93 -4.19
CA ASN A 390 -6.65 -19.68 -4.81
C ASN A 390 -7.80 -18.98 -5.56
N SER A 391 -8.79 -18.52 -4.81
CA SER A 391 -9.90 -17.72 -5.34
C SER A 391 -10.05 -16.40 -4.57
N ARG A 392 -10.71 -15.40 -5.17
CA ARG A 392 -10.97 -14.11 -4.50
C ARG A 392 -11.68 -14.32 -3.18
N ASP A 393 -12.76 -15.11 -3.17
CA ASP A 393 -13.55 -15.33 -1.98
C ASP A 393 -12.74 -15.99 -0.86
N SER A 394 -11.99 -17.05 -1.18
CA SER A 394 -11.22 -17.79 -0.18
C SER A 394 -10.06 -16.97 0.38
N ILE A 395 -9.33 -16.26 -0.48
CA ILE A 395 -8.23 -15.37 -0.04
C ILE A 395 -8.77 -14.19 0.76
N PHE A 396 -9.84 -13.54 0.31
CA PHE A 396 -10.44 -12.40 0.99
C PHE A 396 -10.92 -12.78 2.39
N GLU A 397 -11.62 -13.90 2.53
CA GLU A 397 -12.07 -14.42 3.83
C GLU A 397 -10.88 -14.82 4.74
N ALA A 398 -9.84 -15.41 4.18
CA ALA A 398 -8.64 -15.75 4.96
C ALA A 398 -7.92 -14.49 5.47
N ILE A 399 -7.84 -13.43 4.67
CA ILE A 399 -7.32 -12.13 5.10
C ILE A 399 -8.23 -11.55 6.19
N ARG A 400 -9.54 -11.62 6.04
CA ARG A 400 -10.51 -11.13 7.05
C ARG A 400 -10.40 -11.89 8.37
N ARG A 401 -10.14 -13.21 8.32
CA ARG A 401 -9.83 -14.03 9.50
C ARG A 401 -8.40 -13.84 10.01
N LYS A 402 -7.58 -13.06 9.31
CA LYS A 402 -6.18 -12.77 9.66
C LYS A 402 -5.26 -14.02 9.62
N GLU A 403 -5.62 -15.03 8.85
CA GLU A 403 -4.77 -16.18 8.59
C GLU A 403 -3.65 -15.83 7.60
N THR A 404 -2.84 -14.83 8.00
CA THR A 404 -1.85 -14.18 7.15
C THR A 404 -0.54 -13.97 7.90
N TYR A 405 0.54 -13.78 7.17
CA TYR A 405 1.80 -13.28 7.70
C TYR A 405 2.57 -12.48 6.66
N ALA A 406 3.47 -11.63 7.15
CA ALA A 406 4.38 -10.83 6.34
C ALA A 406 5.72 -11.54 6.16
N THR A 407 6.35 -11.35 5.02
CA THR A 407 7.76 -11.66 4.81
C THR A 407 8.49 -10.44 4.26
N SER A 408 9.80 -10.41 4.41
CA SER A 408 10.66 -9.31 3.93
C SER A 408 11.40 -9.68 2.63
N GLY A 409 10.76 -10.43 1.74
CA GLY A 409 11.29 -10.77 0.42
C GLY A 409 11.36 -12.26 0.12
N THR A 410 11.85 -13.07 1.04
CA THR A 410 11.81 -14.53 0.90
C THR A 410 10.39 -15.07 1.04
N ARG A 411 10.12 -16.29 0.54
CA ARG A 411 8.79 -16.91 0.58
C ARG A 411 8.78 -18.20 1.41
N PRO A 412 9.09 -18.15 2.73
CA PRO A 412 9.01 -19.30 3.60
C PRO A 412 7.55 -19.69 3.83
N THR A 413 7.30 -20.98 3.93
CA THR A 413 6.00 -21.50 4.35
C THR A 413 5.99 -21.61 5.87
N LEU A 414 5.25 -20.74 6.54
CA LEU A 414 5.12 -20.68 7.99
C LEU A 414 3.66 -20.92 8.41
N ARG A 415 3.46 -21.78 9.40
CA ARG A 415 2.17 -21.93 10.07
C ARG A 415 2.39 -21.93 11.58
N PHE A 416 1.64 -21.10 12.29
CA PHE A 416 1.76 -20.90 13.72
C PHE A 416 0.43 -21.16 14.42
N PHE A 417 0.48 -21.90 15.53
CA PHE A 417 -0.65 -22.14 16.41
C PHE A 417 -0.25 -21.88 17.85
N ALA A 418 -1.15 -21.35 18.64
CA ALA A 418 -0.99 -21.16 20.07
C ALA A 418 -2.09 -21.89 20.84
N GLY A 419 -1.78 -22.46 22.01
CA GLY A 419 -2.74 -23.17 22.84
C GLY A 419 -2.09 -24.18 23.75
N ASP A 420 -2.91 -24.93 24.48
CA ASP A 420 -2.48 -26.08 25.30
C ASP A 420 -2.32 -27.32 24.39
N LEU A 421 -1.27 -27.28 23.58
CA LEU A 421 -0.97 -28.30 22.58
C LEU A 421 -0.07 -29.38 23.19
N ASN A 422 -0.27 -30.65 22.77
CA ASN A 422 0.55 -31.76 23.20
C ASN A 422 2.03 -31.53 22.86
N GLU A 423 2.96 -31.87 23.75
CA GLU A 423 4.41 -31.71 23.55
C GLU A 423 4.93 -32.41 22.29
N ASP A 424 4.27 -33.44 21.81
CA ASP A 424 4.68 -34.24 20.67
C ASP A 424 3.89 -33.95 19.38
N LEU A 425 3.15 -32.87 19.33
CA LEU A 425 2.31 -32.51 18.18
C LEU A 425 3.12 -32.44 16.86
N CYS A 426 4.36 -31.96 16.92
CA CYS A 426 5.24 -31.85 15.74
C CYS A 426 5.56 -33.21 15.09
N ASN A 427 5.43 -34.32 15.81
CA ASN A 427 5.65 -35.65 15.30
C ASN A 427 4.34 -36.38 14.90
N SER A 428 3.19 -35.73 15.12
CA SER A 428 1.90 -36.27 14.70
C SER A 428 1.74 -36.23 13.17
N PRO A 429 1.33 -37.28 12.50
CA PRO A 429 0.99 -37.25 11.08
C PRO A 429 -0.20 -36.32 10.78
N ASP A 430 -1.05 -36.09 11.77
CA ASP A 430 -2.22 -35.22 11.68
C ASP A 430 -2.00 -33.85 12.38
N MET A 431 -0.74 -33.43 12.53
CA MET A 431 -0.33 -32.22 13.27
C MET A 431 -1.21 -31.00 12.97
N ILE A 432 -1.45 -30.71 11.70
CA ILE A 432 -2.23 -29.53 11.27
C ILE A 432 -3.69 -29.64 11.74
N ALA A 433 -4.32 -30.79 11.49
CA ALA A 433 -5.71 -31.00 11.91
C ALA A 433 -5.88 -30.94 13.44
N GLU A 434 -4.93 -31.54 14.16
CA GLU A 434 -4.92 -31.48 15.63
C GLU A 434 -4.68 -30.05 16.14
N ALA A 435 -3.78 -29.30 15.51
CA ALA A 435 -3.49 -27.91 15.87
C ALA A 435 -4.71 -27.00 15.66
N TYR A 436 -5.44 -27.15 14.56
CA TYR A 436 -6.72 -26.42 14.36
C TYR A 436 -7.82 -26.85 15.33
N ALA A 437 -7.85 -28.12 15.72
CA ALA A 437 -8.87 -28.62 16.64
C ALA A 437 -8.65 -28.22 18.10
N LYS A 438 -7.40 -28.00 18.51
CA LYS A 438 -7.01 -27.80 19.92
C LYS A 438 -6.35 -26.46 20.22
N GLY A 439 -5.88 -25.77 19.19
CA GLY A 439 -5.19 -24.50 19.29
C GLY A 439 -5.89 -23.37 18.54
N VAL A 440 -5.32 -22.20 18.62
CA VAL A 440 -5.73 -21.00 17.89
C VAL A 440 -4.72 -20.79 16.75
N PRO A 441 -5.15 -20.75 15.48
CA PRO A 441 -4.27 -20.43 14.37
C PRO A 441 -3.83 -18.98 14.42
N MET A 442 -2.78 -18.63 13.65
CA MET A 442 -2.37 -17.24 13.49
C MET A 442 -3.56 -16.37 13.06
N GLY A 443 -3.66 -15.17 13.65
CA GLY A 443 -4.80 -14.26 13.43
C GLY A 443 -6.06 -14.56 14.23
N GLY A 444 -6.18 -15.73 14.82
CA GLY A 444 -7.27 -16.10 15.70
C GLY A 444 -7.16 -15.50 17.11
N SER A 445 -8.22 -15.61 17.89
CA SER A 445 -8.33 -15.15 19.28
C SER A 445 -9.07 -16.16 20.16
#